data_2a5873efc1b866760b883fec7e638e1c
#
_entry.id   2a5873efc1b866760b883fec7e638e1c
#
_cell.length_a   1.000
_cell.length_b   1.000
_cell.length_c   1.000
_cell.angle_alpha   90.00
_cell.angle_beta   90.00
_cell.angle_gamma   90.00
#
_symmetry.space_group_name_H-M   'P 1'
#
loop_
_entity.id
_entity.type
_entity.pdbx_description
1 polymer ?
#
loop_
_entity_poly.entity_id
_entity_poly.type
_entity_poly.pdbx_seq_one_letter_code
_entity_poly.pdbx_strand_id
1 'polypeptide(L)'
;SIEGLEQTNNEIRGLQNGYQRGYGTLKKLREMGMKDVGFGMTVQDKNAPDLVSLYKISNEMGMEFATASLHNSFYFVEAKNIIHDRPMVAKNFENLVNELLRSNSPKKWFRAYFNHGLINYIYGQKRLLPCDMSFDTFFIDPYGDVMPCNGTKDKEVMGNLNNQTWDELWNSPEAEKV
;
A
#
# COMPACT_ATOMS: atom_id res chain seq x y z
N SER A 1 9.80 2.32 2.58
CA SER A 1 8.92 3.24 1.82
C SER A 1 9.66 4.52 1.47
N ILE A 2 9.36 5.07 0.32
CA ILE A 2 9.76 6.42 -0.10
C ILE A 2 8.46 7.15 -0.45
N GLU A 3 8.18 8.23 0.29
CA GLU A 3 6.87 8.88 0.29
C GLU A 3 6.80 10.12 -0.63
N GLY A 4 7.70 10.25 -1.60
CA GLY A 4 7.77 11.35 -2.54
C GLY A 4 9.19 11.64 -2.99
N LEU A 5 9.41 12.73 -3.70
CA LEU A 5 10.72 13.25 -3.99
C LEU A 5 11.40 13.74 -2.71
N GLU A 6 12.66 14.11 -2.79
CA GLU A 6 13.53 14.37 -1.62
C GLU A 6 12.88 15.26 -0.55
N GLN A 7 12.42 16.45 -0.94
CA GLN A 7 11.84 17.39 -0.01
C GLN A 7 10.56 16.83 0.63
N THR A 8 9.64 16.38 -0.20
CA THR A 8 8.34 15.84 0.24
C THR A 8 8.52 14.62 1.15
N ASN A 9 9.40 13.71 0.76
CA ASN A 9 9.70 12.52 1.57
C ASN A 9 10.27 12.89 2.93
N ASN A 10 11.24 13.80 2.97
CA ASN A 10 11.91 14.22 4.21
C ASN A 10 10.95 14.91 5.16
N GLU A 11 10.05 15.72 4.63
CA GLU A 11 8.99 16.39 5.41
C GLU A 11 7.95 15.40 5.96
N ILE A 12 7.45 14.47 5.13
CA ILE A 12 6.47 13.45 5.58
C ILE A 12 7.07 12.51 6.62
N ARG A 13 8.33 12.10 6.42
CA ARG A 13 9.02 11.19 7.34
C ARG A 13 9.58 11.89 8.58
N GLY A 14 9.60 13.23 8.63
CA GLY A 14 10.22 13.98 9.72
C GLY A 14 11.72 13.74 9.86
N LEU A 15 12.41 13.37 8.78
CA LEU A 15 13.80 12.96 8.77
C LEU A 15 14.60 13.77 7.75
N GLN A 16 15.61 14.53 8.22
CA GLN A 16 16.63 15.06 7.33
C GLN A 16 17.34 13.90 6.63
N ASN A 17 17.55 14.02 5.33
CA ASN A 17 18.19 12.99 4.50
C ASN A 17 17.49 11.63 4.47
N GLY A 18 16.19 11.55 4.85
CA GLY A 18 15.40 10.32 4.82
C GLY A 18 15.29 9.72 3.41
N TYR A 19 15.13 10.59 2.39
CA TYR A 19 15.14 10.20 1.00
C TYR A 19 16.45 9.58 0.55
N GLN A 20 17.56 10.27 0.79
CA GLN A 20 18.91 9.81 0.38
C GLN A 20 19.25 8.48 1.04
N ARG A 21 18.91 8.31 2.31
CA ARG A 21 19.13 7.06 3.04
C ARG A 21 18.31 5.92 2.46
N GLY A 22 17.00 6.14 2.23
CA GLY A 22 16.11 5.14 1.65
C GLY A 22 16.50 4.75 0.23
N TYR A 23 16.72 5.76 -0.62
CA TYR A 23 17.16 5.57 -2.00
C TYR A 23 18.52 4.86 -2.08
N GLY A 24 19.50 5.31 -1.29
CA GLY A 24 20.83 4.71 -1.24
C GLY A 24 20.79 3.25 -0.75
N THR A 25 19.91 2.94 0.21
CA THR A 25 19.70 1.55 0.66
C THR A 25 19.16 0.68 -0.46
N LEU A 26 18.12 1.12 -1.18
CA LEU A 26 17.54 0.37 -2.30
C LEU A 26 18.57 0.14 -3.42
N LYS A 27 19.33 1.17 -3.75
CA LYS A 27 20.41 1.07 -4.74
C LYS A 27 21.45 0.03 -4.32
N LYS A 28 21.92 0.08 -3.08
CA LYS A 28 22.90 -0.87 -2.54
C LYS A 28 22.38 -2.31 -2.53
N LEU A 29 21.13 -2.52 -2.14
CA LEU A 29 20.51 -3.86 -2.17
C LEU A 29 20.47 -4.40 -3.61
N ARG A 30 20.15 -3.55 -4.58
CA ARG A 30 20.14 -3.93 -6.00
C ARG A 30 21.54 -4.30 -6.50
N GLU A 31 22.57 -3.50 -6.13
CA GLU A 31 23.97 -3.77 -6.46
C GLU A 31 24.48 -5.08 -5.82
N MET A 32 23.95 -5.47 -4.66
CA MET A 32 24.21 -6.75 -4.01
C MET A 32 23.50 -7.95 -4.67
N GLY A 33 22.76 -7.71 -5.75
CA GLY A 33 22.07 -8.77 -6.52
C GLY A 33 20.65 -9.08 -6.07
N MET A 34 20.08 -8.32 -5.13
CA MET A 34 18.68 -8.50 -4.74
C MET A 34 17.76 -8.06 -5.89
N LYS A 35 16.95 -9.00 -6.41
CA LYS A 35 16.09 -8.76 -7.58
C LYS A 35 14.74 -8.17 -7.20
N ASP A 36 14.18 -8.60 -6.08
CA ASP A 36 12.85 -8.19 -5.61
C ASP A 36 12.96 -7.03 -4.62
N VAL A 37 13.28 -5.86 -5.15
CA VAL A 37 13.34 -4.59 -4.40
C VAL A 37 12.49 -3.55 -5.10
N GLY A 38 11.87 -2.68 -4.33
CA GLY A 38 11.01 -1.66 -4.89
C GLY A 38 10.68 -0.52 -3.94
N PHE A 39 10.01 0.47 -4.50
CA PHE A 39 9.50 1.62 -3.79
C PHE A 39 8.05 1.33 -3.35
N GLY A 40 7.71 1.72 -2.13
CA GLY A 40 6.33 1.78 -1.65
C GLY A 40 6.00 3.22 -1.28
N MET A 41 4.86 3.73 -1.77
CA MET A 41 4.39 5.09 -1.52
C MET A 41 2.93 5.08 -1.07
N THR A 42 2.66 5.66 0.10
CA THR A 42 1.30 5.95 0.55
C THR A 42 0.90 7.34 0.09
N VAL A 43 0.02 7.41 -0.90
CA VAL A 43 -0.34 8.66 -1.59
C VAL A 43 -1.37 9.44 -0.78
N GLN A 44 -1.09 10.71 -0.55
CA GLN A 44 -1.91 11.69 0.14
C GLN A 44 -1.77 13.06 -0.53
N ASP A 45 -2.51 14.07 -0.06
CA ASP A 45 -2.51 15.42 -0.65
C ASP A 45 -1.10 15.98 -0.88
N LYS A 46 -0.21 15.81 0.11
CA LYS A 46 1.13 16.42 0.08
C LYS A 46 2.05 15.82 -0.98
N ASN A 47 1.95 14.53 -1.23
CA ASN A 47 2.90 13.80 -2.09
C ASN A 47 2.30 13.34 -3.44
N ALA A 48 1.01 13.46 -3.63
CA ALA A 48 0.39 13.08 -4.90
C ALA A 48 1.05 13.73 -6.13
N PRO A 49 1.50 15.01 -6.12
CA PRO A 49 2.22 15.60 -7.24
C PRO A 49 3.52 14.88 -7.62
N ASP A 50 4.17 14.20 -6.68
CA ASP A 50 5.44 13.48 -6.90
C ASP A 50 5.26 12.07 -7.46
N LEU A 51 4.01 11.55 -7.48
CA LEU A 51 3.68 10.15 -7.75
C LEU A 51 4.28 9.62 -9.06
N VAL A 52 4.05 10.32 -10.16
CA VAL A 52 4.56 9.91 -11.48
C VAL A 52 6.07 10.06 -11.58
N SER A 53 6.63 11.10 -10.99
CA SER A 53 8.08 11.32 -10.98
C SER A 53 8.81 10.24 -10.20
N LEU A 54 8.30 9.86 -9.03
CA LEU A 54 8.87 8.78 -8.24
C LEU A 54 8.74 7.42 -8.93
N TYR A 55 7.61 7.15 -9.61
CA TYR A 55 7.45 5.97 -10.44
C TYR A 55 8.51 5.90 -11.56
N LYS A 56 8.78 7.01 -12.25
CA LYS A 56 9.79 7.04 -13.31
C LYS A 56 11.19 6.72 -12.77
N ILE A 57 11.56 7.29 -11.62
CA ILE A 57 12.83 6.99 -10.94
C ILE A 57 12.92 5.48 -10.62
N SER A 58 11.86 4.88 -10.03
CA SER A 58 11.88 3.45 -9.72
C SER A 58 12.00 2.58 -10.98
N ASN A 59 11.31 2.97 -12.05
CA ASN A 59 11.34 2.27 -13.32
C ASN A 59 12.71 2.34 -14.02
N GLU A 60 13.38 3.49 -13.98
CA GLU A 60 14.75 3.68 -14.49
C GLU A 60 15.76 2.82 -13.71
N MET A 61 15.54 2.60 -12.42
CA MET A 61 16.34 1.70 -11.59
C MET A 61 16.00 0.21 -11.80
N GLY A 62 15.00 -0.12 -12.63
CA GLY A 62 14.52 -1.48 -12.80
C GLY A 62 13.88 -2.05 -11.52
N MET A 63 13.29 -1.20 -10.69
CA MET A 63 12.68 -1.56 -9.41
C MET A 63 11.15 -1.57 -9.49
N GLU A 64 10.53 -2.33 -8.58
CA GLU A 64 9.08 -2.31 -8.41
C GLU A 64 8.60 -0.99 -7.82
N PHE A 65 7.36 -0.63 -8.17
CA PHE A 65 6.67 0.52 -7.60
C PHE A 65 5.29 0.10 -7.11
N ALA A 66 5.09 0.17 -5.81
CA ALA A 66 3.82 -0.13 -5.16
C ALA A 66 3.21 1.15 -4.58
N THR A 67 1.91 1.25 -4.64
CA THR A 67 1.14 2.39 -4.15
C THR A 67 0.04 1.94 -3.20
N ALA A 68 -0.26 2.79 -2.24
CA ALA A 68 -1.49 2.74 -1.46
C ALA A 68 -2.08 4.15 -1.41
N SER A 69 -3.39 4.26 -1.26
CA SER A 69 -4.01 5.53 -0.89
C SER A 69 -3.97 5.72 0.62
N LEU A 70 -3.84 6.95 1.10
CA LEU A 70 -3.97 7.24 2.53
C LEU A 70 -5.27 6.64 3.07
N HIS A 71 -5.18 5.89 4.16
CA HIS A 71 -6.31 5.19 4.78
C HIS A 71 -6.19 5.19 6.29
N ASN A 72 -7.29 4.89 6.94
CA ASN A 72 -7.34 4.63 8.37
C ASN A 72 -7.26 3.13 8.64
N SER A 73 -6.60 2.75 9.71
CA SER A 73 -6.47 1.36 10.13
C SER A 73 -6.27 1.28 11.62
N PHE A 74 -6.93 0.33 12.28
CA PHE A 74 -6.71 0.06 13.70
C PHE A 74 -5.24 -0.28 13.99
N TYR A 75 -4.59 -0.98 13.06
CA TYR A 75 -3.22 -1.47 13.21
C TYR A 75 -2.20 -0.32 13.31
N PHE A 76 -2.40 0.76 12.57
CA PHE A 76 -1.53 1.94 12.64
C PHE A 76 -2.01 2.97 13.67
N VAL A 77 -3.07 2.66 14.43
CA VAL A 77 -3.71 3.58 15.40
C VAL A 77 -4.15 4.90 14.76
N GLU A 78 -4.46 4.86 13.47
CA GLU A 78 -4.84 6.04 12.69
C GLU A 78 -6.32 5.96 12.31
N ALA A 79 -7.10 6.89 12.84
CA ALA A 79 -8.54 6.98 12.62
C ALA A 79 -9.00 8.29 11.98
N LYS A 80 -8.08 9.24 11.75
CA LYS A 80 -8.39 10.60 11.33
C LYS A 80 -7.70 11.03 10.04
N ASN A 81 -7.10 10.09 9.32
CA ASN A 81 -6.52 10.37 8.01
C ASN A 81 -7.62 10.73 7.01
N ILE A 82 -7.45 11.85 6.34
CA ILE A 82 -8.40 12.39 5.35
C ILE A 82 -7.60 12.89 4.15
N ILE A 83 -8.05 12.55 2.96
CA ILE A 83 -7.63 13.20 1.72
C ILE A 83 -8.56 14.41 1.51
N HIS A 84 -7.99 15.61 1.56
CA HIS A 84 -8.73 16.86 1.46
C HIS A 84 -9.01 17.25 0.01
N ASP A 85 -8.01 17.15 -0.87
CA ASP A 85 -8.14 17.42 -2.30
C ASP A 85 -8.25 16.13 -3.11
N ARG A 86 -9.39 15.43 -2.98
CA ARG A 86 -9.65 14.18 -3.70
C ARG A 86 -9.48 14.31 -5.22
N PRO A 87 -9.97 15.37 -5.88
CA PRO A 87 -9.77 15.54 -7.32
C PRO A 87 -8.29 15.61 -7.72
N MET A 88 -7.47 16.34 -6.98
CA MET A 88 -6.05 16.47 -7.27
C MET A 88 -5.33 15.13 -7.07
N VAL A 89 -5.60 14.43 -5.96
CA VAL A 89 -5.00 13.11 -5.68
C VAL A 89 -5.42 12.09 -6.73
N ALA A 90 -6.72 12.01 -7.05
CA ALA A 90 -7.25 11.13 -8.10
C ALA A 90 -6.62 11.42 -9.46
N LYS A 91 -6.45 12.69 -9.81
CA LYS A 91 -5.81 13.11 -11.07
C LYS A 91 -4.36 12.62 -11.19
N ASN A 92 -3.61 12.62 -10.09
CA ASN A 92 -2.25 12.09 -10.07
C ASN A 92 -2.23 10.55 -10.23
N PHE A 93 -3.21 9.84 -9.66
CA PHE A 93 -3.38 8.42 -9.95
C PHE A 93 -3.75 8.14 -11.41
N GLU A 94 -4.63 8.94 -12.02
CA GLU A 94 -4.94 8.83 -13.46
C GLU A 94 -3.68 9.01 -14.32
N ASN A 95 -2.84 9.99 -13.99
CA ASN A 95 -1.59 10.21 -14.68
C ASN A 95 -0.64 8.99 -14.55
N LEU A 96 -0.56 8.36 -13.37
CA LEU A 96 0.20 7.14 -13.17
C LEU A 96 -0.39 5.97 -13.97
N VAL A 97 -1.71 5.79 -13.96
CA VAL A 97 -2.40 4.76 -14.77
C VAL A 97 -2.06 4.91 -16.25
N ASN A 98 -2.15 6.13 -16.78
CA ASN A 98 -1.81 6.41 -18.17
C ASN A 98 -0.35 6.10 -18.50
N GLU A 99 0.58 6.40 -17.58
CA GLU A 99 2.00 6.10 -17.74
C GLU A 99 2.26 4.58 -17.73
N LEU A 100 1.61 3.84 -16.85
CA LEU A 100 1.71 2.39 -16.75
C LEU A 100 1.17 1.69 -18.02
N LEU A 101 0.07 2.19 -18.59
CA LEU A 101 -0.56 1.64 -19.81
C LEU A 101 0.26 1.86 -21.07
N ARG A 102 1.20 2.80 -21.08
CA ARG A 102 2.14 2.99 -22.21
C ARG A 102 3.13 1.83 -22.38
N SER A 103 3.24 0.97 -21.38
CA SER A 103 4.15 -0.18 -21.41
C SER A 103 3.48 -1.42 -22.02
N ASN A 104 4.26 -2.25 -22.69
CA ASN A 104 3.83 -3.58 -23.18
C ASN A 104 3.96 -4.69 -22.11
N SER A 105 4.05 -4.34 -20.82
CA SER A 105 4.21 -5.30 -19.73
C SER A 105 2.86 -5.62 -19.07
N PRO A 106 2.40 -6.90 -19.09
CA PRO A 106 1.19 -7.31 -18.38
C PRO A 106 1.20 -6.95 -16.88
N LYS A 107 2.37 -7.02 -16.25
CA LYS A 107 2.55 -6.62 -14.85
C LYS A 107 2.22 -5.13 -14.63
N LYS A 108 2.62 -4.26 -15.55
CA LYS A 108 2.30 -2.83 -15.48
C LYS A 108 0.82 -2.56 -15.76
N TRP A 109 0.19 -3.34 -16.63
CA TRP A 109 -1.26 -3.25 -16.86
C TRP A 109 -2.05 -3.66 -15.62
N PHE A 110 -1.63 -4.73 -14.93
CA PHE A 110 -2.20 -5.10 -13.65
C PHE A 110 -2.04 -3.97 -12.60
N ARG A 111 -0.86 -3.36 -12.54
CA ARG A 111 -0.62 -2.19 -11.67
C ARG A 111 -1.50 -0.99 -12.05
N ALA A 112 -1.73 -0.76 -13.35
CA ALA A 112 -2.66 0.28 -13.82
C ALA A 112 -4.09 0.01 -13.34
N TYR A 113 -4.57 -1.21 -13.48
CA TYR A 113 -5.87 -1.64 -12.99
C TYR A 113 -6.02 -1.45 -11.47
N PHE A 114 -5.01 -1.86 -10.71
CA PHE A 114 -4.97 -1.66 -9.25
C PHE A 114 -5.06 -0.17 -8.89
N ASN A 115 -4.25 0.68 -9.52
CA ASN A 115 -4.26 2.12 -9.27
C ASN A 115 -5.57 2.79 -9.70
N HIS A 116 -6.23 2.29 -10.75
CA HIS A 116 -7.57 2.73 -11.10
C HIS A 116 -8.58 2.42 -9.99
N GLY A 117 -8.47 1.26 -9.35
CA GLY A 117 -9.27 0.92 -8.16
C GLY A 117 -9.04 1.87 -6.97
N LEU A 118 -7.83 2.39 -6.79
CA LEU A 118 -7.55 3.39 -5.76
C LEU A 118 -8.26 4.72 -6.02
N ILE A 119 -8.49 5.09 -7.27
CA ILE A 119 -9.30 6.27 -7.62
C ILE A 119 -10.75 6.10 -7.10
N ASN A 120 -11.34 4.92 -7.31
CA ASN A 120 -12.66 4.60 -6.76
C ASN A 120 -12.66 4.71 -5.23
N TYR A 121 -11.63 4.17 -4.57
CA TYR A 121 -11.47 4.27 -3.12
C TYR A 121 -11.43 5.73 -2.64
N ILE A 122 -10.65 6.59 -3.30
CA ILE A 122 -10.53 8.03 -2.97
C ILE A 122 -11.90 8.73 -3.01
N TYR A 123 -12.74 8.38 -3.97
CA TYR A 123 -14.09 8.92 -4.09
C TYR A 123 -15.16 8.19 -3.25
N GLY A 124 -14.78 7.18 -2.47
CA GLY A 124 -15.70 6.37 -1.67
C GLY A 124 -16.64 5.50 -2.52
N GLN A 125 -16.23 5.17 -3.73
CA GLN A 125 -16.97 4.29 -4.63
C GLN A 125 -16.69 2.82 -4.32
N LYS A 126 -17.54 1.91 -4.84
CA LYS A 126 -17.34 0.47 -4.70
C LYS A 126 -16.01 0.02 -5.33
N ARG A 127 -15.43 -1.02 -4.74
CA ARG A 127 -14.26 -1.71 -5.32
C ARG A 127 -14.59 -2.25 -6.70
N LEU A 128 -13.57 -2.34 -7.57
CA LEU A 128 -13.72 -2.93 -8.91
C LEU A 128 -13.96 -4.45 -8.84
N LEU A 129 -13.34 -5.11 -7.86
CA LEU A 129 -13.50 -6.53 -7.59
C LEU A 129 -13.93 -6.74 -6.14
N PRO A 130 -14.61 -7.86 -5.82
CA PRO A 130 -14.85 -8.29 -4.45
C PRO A 130 -13.55 -8.35 -3.65
N CYS A 131 -13.65 -8.31 -2.33
CA CYS A 131 -12.52 -8.50 -1.45
C CYS A 131 -12.51 -9.96 -1.00
N ASP A 132 -11.45 -10.69 -1.38
CA ASP A 132 -11.25 -12.09 -1.00
C ASP A 132 -10.33 -12.24 0.24
N MET A 133 -10.11 -11.14 0.98
CA MET A 133 -9.45 -11.21 2.28
C MET A 133 -10.27 -12.09 3.23
N SER A 134 -9.60 -12.79 4.11
CA SER A 134 -10.10 -13.87 4.97
C SER A 134 -10.42 -15.20 4.31
N PHE A 135 -10.52 -15.28 2.98
CA PHE A 135 -10.61 -16.56 2.27
C PHE A 135 -9.22 -17.08 1.85
N ASP A 136 -8.45 -16.23 1.18
CA ASP A 136 -7.13 -16.59 0.63
C ASP A 136 -5.96 -16.04 1.45
N THR A 137 -6.20 -14.99 2.23
CA THR A 137 -5.19 -14.31 3.03
C THR A 137 -5.77 -13.82 4.35
N PHE A 138 -4.91 -13.73 5.36
CA PHE A 138 -5.24 -13.23 6.68
C PHE A 138 -4.02 -12.49 7.25
N PHE A 139 -4.23 -11.78 8.34
CA PHE A 139 -3.20 -11.05 9.06
C PHE A 139 -3.03 -11.62 10.46
N ILE A 140 -1.77 -11.85 10.88
CA ILE A 140 -1.45 -12.26 12.25
C ILE A 140 -0.63 -11.14 12.88
N ASP A 141 -1.06 -10.67 14.03
CA ASP A 141 -0.32 -9.66 14.78
C ASP A 141 0.80 -10.30 15.66
N PRO A 142 1.71 -9.49 16.24
CA PRO A 142 2.79 -10.00 17.08
C PRO A 142 2.32 -10.72 18.36
N TYR A 143 1.06 -10.59 18.72
CA TYR A 143 0.45 -11.23 19.91
C TYR A 143 -0.27 -12.53 19.57
N GLY A 144 -0.25 -12.94 18.29
CA GLY A 144 -0.90 -14.17 17.82
C GLY A 144 -2.37 -14.00 17.47
N ASP A 145 -2.93 -12.79 17.53
CA ASP A 145 -4.29 -12.54 17.07
C ASP A 145 -4.37 -12.66 15.55
N VAL A 146 -5.30 -13.45 15.05
CA VAL A 146 -5.60 -13.64 13.63
C VAL A 146 -6.78 -12.78 13.24
N MET A 147 -6.62 -12.04 12.16
CA MET A 147 -7.59 -11.09 11.64
C MET A 147 -7.75 -11.24 10.13
N PRO A 148 -8.90 -10.90 9.54
CA PRO A 148 -9.09 -10.97 8.08
C PRO A 148 -8.13 -10.06 7.33
N CYS A 149 -7.83 -8.87 7.90
CA CYS A 149 -7.00 -7.87 7.28
C CYS A 149 -6.44 -6.89 8.32
N ASN A 150 -5.27 -6.33 8.08
CA ASN A 150 -4.71 -5.22 8.89
C ASN A 150 -5.26 -3.85 8.48
N GLY A 151 -6.05 -3.77 7.42
CA GLY A 151 -6.60 -2.53 6.88
C GLY A 151 -8.07 -2.27 7.25
N THR A 152 -8.68 -3.07 8.11
CA THR A 152 -10.02 -2.82 8.63
C THR A 152 -10.04 -1.61 9.58
N LYS A 153 -11.18 -0.94 9.68
CA LYS A 153 -11.34 0.21 10.57
C LYS A 153 -11.22 -0.19 12.04
N ASP A 154 -11.88 -1.28 12.39
CA ASP A 154 -11.92 -1.82 13.75
C ASP A 154 -11.12 -3.13 13.81
N LYS A 155 -10.61 -3.49 15.01
CA LYS A 155 -9.88 -4.75 15.19
C LYS A 155 -10.89 -5.91 15.24
N GLU A 156 -10.96 -6.67 14.17
CA GLU A 156 -11.83 -7.85 14.04
C GLU A 156 -11.00 -9.12 14.23
N VAL A 157 -11.02 -9.70 15.43
CA VAL A 157 -10.22 -10.87 15.77
C VAL A 157 -11.01 -12.15 15.50
N MET A 158 -10.48 -13.02 14.64
CA MET A 158 -11.02 -14.37 14.36
C MET A 158 -10.64 -15.38 15.45
N GLY A 159 -9.51 -15.17 16.11
CA GLY A 159 -8.99 -16.05 17.16
C GLY A 159 -7.53 -15.76 17.46
N ASN A 160 -6.90 -16.55 18.35
CA ASN A 160 -5.51 -16.36 18.75
C ASN A 160 -4.73 -17.68 18.75
N LEU A 161 -3.64 -17.75 17.99
CA LEU A 161 -2.82 -18.95 17.80
C LEU A 161 -2.00 -19.38 19.04
N ASN A 162 -1.94 -18.55 20.10
CA ASN A 162 -1.35 -18.98 21.36
C ASN A 162 -2.31 -19.85 22.19
N ASN A 163 -3.62 -19.81 21.91
CA ASN A 163 -4.66 -20.43 22.71
C ASN A 163 -5.40 -21.56 21.97
N GLN A 164 -5.27 -21.64 20.65
CA GLN A 164 -5.99 -22.59 19.81
C GLN A 164 -5.19 -22.95 18.57
N THR A 165 -5.48 -24.11 18.00
CA THR A 165 -4.90 -24.53 16.72
C THR A 165 -5.52 -23.75 15.55
N TRP A 166 -4.87 -23.82 14.39
CA TRP A 166 -5.42 -23.21 13.15
C TRP A 166 -6.80 -23.79 12.79
N ASP A 167 -6.96 -25.08 12.88
CA ASP A 167 -8.23 -25.76 12.54
C ASP A 167 -9.38 -25.35 13.49
N GLU A 168 -9.11 -25.24 14.79
CA GLU A 168 -10.09 -24.74 15.76
C GLU A 168 -10.45 -23.28 15.49
N LEU A 169 -9.45 -22.43 15.17
CA LEU A 169 -9.68 -21.04 14.84
C LEU A 169 -10.51 -20.90 13.57
N TRP A 170 -10.10 -21.58 12.49
CA TRP A 170 -10.73 -21.44 11.19
C TRP A 170 -12.19 -21.89 11.15
N ASN A 171 -12.54 -22.87 11.96
CA ASN A 171 -13.89 -23.40 12.11
C ASN A 171 -14.66 -22.78 13.29
N SER A 172 -14.18 -21.68 13.86
CA SER A 172 -14.85 -21.01 14.98
C SER A 172 -16.00 -20.12 14.53
N PRO A 173 -17.01 -19.90 15.40
CA PRO A 173 -18.08 -18.94 15.12
C PRO A 173 -17.58 -17.51 14.93
N GLU A 174 -16.43 -17.16 15.49
CA GLU A 174 -15.79 -15.86 15.34
C GLU A 174 -15.23 -15.67 13.94
N ALA A 175 -14.63 -16.72 13.37
CA ALA A 175 -14.14 -16.72 11.99
C ALA A 175 -15.28 -16.65 10.95
N GLU A 176 -16.42 -17.28 11.24
CA GLU A 176 -17.60 -17.24 10.35
C GLU A 176 -18.26 -15.84 10.27
N LYS A 177 -18.03 -14.97 11.25
CA LYS A 177 -18.64 -13.63 11.29
C LYS A 177 -17.88 -12.59 10.47
N VAL A 178 -16.67 -12.87 10.08
CA VAL A 178 -15.75 -11.97 9.43
C VAL A 178 -15.66 -12.26 7.93
#